data_d6fe396c2bbcc3cf40c337bf54f4fac7
#
_entry.id   d6fe396c2bbcc3cf40c337bf54f4fac7
#
_cell.length_a   1.000
_cell.length_b   1.000
_cell.length_c   1.000
_cell.angle_alpha   90.00
_cell.angle_beta   90.00
_cell.angle_gamma   90.00
#
_symmetry.space_group_name_H-M   'P 1'
#
loop_
_entity.id
_entity.type
_entity.pdbx_description
1 polymer ?
#
loop_
_entity_poly.entity_id
_entity_poly.type
_entity_poly.pdbx_seq_one_letter_code
_entity_poly.pdbx_strand_id
1 'polypeptide(L)'
;MGNVREKTKVSLFRWFWLIAGLLMLTIGYAISSPYLVFFVYTFVIAWALSYSFNYLWVASIVSTRKVEPSVISEGENVDVVVFVRNRFWLSVPWVYVEDFVPPGAEIIGENKKLLVLRGNEMKLLSYKLRFPRRGYYRIGPIMLETGDFFGLQKHFGSGESQEYVTVLPSVVYIKSFQVSTRRPHGPVRVSNKIYEDPTRIYGIRDYVPGDPIKSIHWKASAKVGSLQVKTNEPATVLGATLILDLFEDDYYPQTREERIELAITTTASISYLLYLSGEPVGLVTNAQDAGESAKFRREREKAFAREELLEKLLSEAHPEFICPLIVPTRRSPAQIQKILENLARAEPSKLLDFAQLLQYISPYLPRDSALVLVVPQITEEVATVIEKLKFNGFVITVFLIKDEKEYQKAVIRIAKFS
;
A
#
# COMPACT_ATOMS: atom_id res chain seq x y z
N MET A 1 -3.71 -9.65 -27.51
CA MET A 1 -3.86 -9.84 -28.96
C MET A 1 -3.76 -8.55 -29.79
N GLY A 2 -3.67 -7.34 -29.19
CA GLY A 2 -3.56 -6.06 -29.91
C GLY A 2 -2.16 -5.75 -30.51
N ASN A 3 -1.09 -6.24 -29.90
CA ASN A 3 0.28 -5.83 -30.25
C ASN A 3 0.89 -6.49 -31.50
N VAL A 4 0.31 -7.56 -32.01
CA VAL A 4 0.85 -8.28 -33.19
C VAL A 4 0.36 -7.64 -34.49
N ARG A 5 -0.84 -7.05 -34.50
CA ARG A 5 -1.39 -6.40 -35.71
C ARG A 5 -0.76 -5.05 -36.02
N GLU A 6 -0.28 -4.29 -35.04
CA GLU A 6 0.39 -3.01 -35.30
C GLU A 6 1.80 -3.19 -35.84
N LYS A 7 2.57 -4.17 -35.33
CA LYS A 7 3.91 -4.49 -35.87
C LYS A 7 3.89 -4.92 -37.33
N THR A 8 2.86 -5.61 -37.77
CA THR A 8 2.73 -6.06 -39.17
C THR A 8 2.37 -4.94 -40.14
N LYS A 9 1.53 -3.97 -39.73
CA LYS A 9 1.20 -2.81 -40.59
C LYS A 9 2.40 -1.89 -40.84
N VAL A 10 3.19 -1.63 -39.80
CA VAL A 10 4.42 -0.81 -39.92
C VAL A 10 5.46 -1.49 -40.83
N SER A 11 5.57 -2.80 -40.78
CA SER A 11 6.47 -3.58 -41.63
C SER A 11 6.08 -3.50 -43.12
N LEU A 12 4.79 -3.69 -43.43
CA LEU A 12 4.30 -3.63 -44.83
C LEU A 12 4.48 -2.23 -45.42
N PHE A 13 4.25 -1.16 -44.67
CA PHE A 13 4.43 0.21 -45.11
C PHE A 13 5.92 0.53 -45.44
N ARG A 14 6.86 -0.03 -44.67
CA ARG A 14 8.32 0.10 -44.94
C ARG A 14 8.73 -0.56 -46.21
N TRP A 15 8.25 -1.77 -46.48
CA TRP A 15 8.54 -2.49 -47.72
C TRP A 15 7.96 -1.79 -48.95
N PHE A 16 6.79 -1.17 -48.82
CA PHE A 16 6.17 -0.40 -49.87
C PHE A 16 7.06 0.76 -50.37
N TRP A 17 7.66 1.53 -49.46
CA TRP A 17 8.55 2.64 -49.82
C TRP A 17 9.86 2.17 -50.43
N LEU A 18 10.41 1.04 -49.99
CA LEU A 18 11.59 0.45 -50.61
C LEU A 18 11.31 -0.03 -52.03
N ILE A 19 10.17 -0.70 -52.25
CA ILE A 19 9.76 -1.18 -53.58
C ILE A 19 9.47 0.01 -54.49
N ALA A 20 8.77 1.04 -54.00
CA ALA A 20 8.49 2.26 -54.79
C ALA A 20 9.76 3.01 -55.15
N GLY A 21 10.73 3.11 -54.24
CA GLY A 21 12.04 3.71 -54.51
C GLY A 21 12.84 2.92 -55.57
N LEU A 22 12.82 1.60 -55.47
CA LEU A 22 13.50 0.73 -56.43
C LEU A 22 12.87 0.85 -57.84
N LEU A 23 11.54 0.88 -57.89
CA LEU A 23 10.77 1.06 -59.12
C LEU A 23 11.04 2.45 -59.75
N MET A 24 11.11 3.50 -58.95
CA MET A 24 11.46 4.86 -59.43
C MET A 24 12.90 4.94 -59.95
N LEU A 25 13.84 4.21 -59.30
CA LEU A 25 15.23 4.09 -59.79
C LEU A 25 15.30 3.39 -61.18
N THR A 26 14.60 2.27 -61.38
CA THR A 26 14.53 1.56 -62.64
C THR A 26 13.95 2.41 -63.76
N ILE A 27 12.87 3.17 -63.45
CA ILE A 27 12.29 4.10 -64.40
C ILE A 27 13.25 5.26 -64.74
N GLY A 28 13.92 5.82 -63.72
CA GLY A 28 14.90 6.90 -63.91
C GLY A 28 16.05 6.52 -64.84
N TYR A 29 16.56 5.28 -64.68
CA TYR A 29 17.59 4.72 -65.54
C TYR A 29 17.05 4.41 -66.96
N ALA A 30 15.84 3.87 -67.09
CA ALA A 30 15.19 3.56 -68.37
C ALA A 30 14.91 4.81 -69.22
N ILE A 31 14.56 5.92 -68.58
CA ILE A 31 14.29 7.21 -69.25
C ILE A 31 15.58 8.03 -69.43
N SER A 32 16.73 7.53 -68.93
CA SER A 32 18.03 8.25 -68.90
C SER A 32 17.93 9.66 -68.31
N SER A 33 17.08 9.83 -67.31
CA SER A 33 16.88 11.12 -66.61
C SER A 33 17.76 11.21 -65.36
N PRO A 34 18.87 11.98 -65.38
CA PRO A 34 19.73 12.12 -64.22
C PRO A 34 19.04 12.79 -63.01
N TYR A 35 18.01 13.62 -63.25
CA TYR A 35 17.27 14.30 -62.22
C TYR A 35 16.42 13.36 -61.37
N LEU A 36 15.75 12.39 -61.99
CA LEU A 36 14.98 11.36 -61.29
C LEU A 36 15.87 10.46 -60.45
N VAL A 37 16.99 10.05 -60.97
CA VAL A 37 17.96 9.22 -60.23
C VAL A 37 18.53 9.98 -59.03
N PHE A 38 18.92 11.23 -59.22
CA PHE A 38 19.39 12.12 -58.13
C PHE A 38 18.34 12.31 -57.06
N PHE A 39 17.08 12.55 -57.43
CA PHE A 39 15.96 12.71 -56.48
C PHE A 39 15.78 11.46 -55.60
N VAL A 40 15.83 10.28 -56.21
CA VAL A 40 15.68 9.01 -55.45
C VAL A 40 16.85 8.79 -54.47
N TYR A 41 18.08 9.03 -54.92
CA TYR A 41 19.25 8.93 -54.02
C TYR A 41 19.13 9.92 -52.85
N THR A 42 18.77 11.15 -53.12
CA THR A 42 18.58 12.16 -52.07
C THR A 42 17.49 11.74 -51.07
N PHE A 43 16.39 11.19 -51.59
CA PHE A 43 15.30 10.69 -50.74
C PHE A 43 15.75 9.49 -49.88
N VAL A 44 16.46 8.52 -50.44
CA VAL A 44 16.97 7.34 -49.72
C VAL A 44 17.99 7.75 -48.65
N ILE A 45 18.90 8.67 -48.97
CA ILE A 45 19.87 9.21 -48.01
C ILE A 45 19.15 9.95 -46.85
N ALA A 46 18.21 10.83 -47.20
CA ALA A 46 17.42 11.55 -46.19
C ALA A 46 16.60 10.63 -45.29
N TRP A 47 16.02 9.58 -45.87
CA TRP A 47 15.31 8.56 -45.13
C TRP A 47 16.22 7.75 -44.19
N ALA A 48 17.40 7.31 -44.65
CA ALA A 48 18.39 6.58 -43.86
C ALA A 48 18.93 7.44 -42.70
N LEU A 49 19.20 8.71 -42.97
CA LEU A 49 19.60 9.69 -41.94
C LEU A 49 18.49 9.88 -40.91
N SER A 50 17.23 10.08 -41.36
CA SER A 50 16.08 10.21 -40.49
C SER A 50 15.89 9.01 -39.57
N TYR A 51 16.06 7.81 -40.11
CA TYR A 51 16.00 6.55 -39.37
C TYR A 51 17.11 6.45 -38.30
N SER A 52 18.34 6.83 -38.65
CA SER A 52 19.50 6.77 -37.76
C SER A 52 19.33 7.82 -36.61
N PHE A 53 18.89 9.03 -36.93
CA PHE A 53 18.63 10.05 -35.92
C PHE A 53 17.51 9.66 -34.98
N ASN A 54 16.44 9.04 -35.48
CA ASN A 54 15.33 8.60 -34.67
C ASN A 54 15.77 7.59 -33.59
N TYR A 55 16.60 6.61 -33.96
CA TYR A 55 17.19 5.66 -33.03
C TYR A 55 18.04 6.35 -31.94
N LEU A 56 18.87 7.31 -32.33
CA LEU A 56 19.70 8.09 -31.42
C LEU A 56 18.85 8.94 -30.45
N TRP A 57 17.79 9.56 -30.93
CA TRP A 57 16.89 10.37 -30.09
C TRP A 57 16.20 9.52 -29.03
N VAL A 58 15.65 8.39 -29.38
CA VAL A 58 14.98 7.48 -28.40
C VAL A 58 15.96 7.05 -27.31
N ALA A 59 17.19 6.70 -27.68
CA ALA A 59 18.22 6.27 -26.72
C ALA A 59 18.73 7.43 -25.83
N SER A 60 18.58 8.68 -26.27
CA SER A 60 19.09 9.85 -25.58
C SER A 60 18.14 10.46 -24.57
N ILE A 61 16.84 10.19 -24.68
CA ILE A 61 15.82 10.78 -23.81
C ILE A 61 15.71 9.94 -22.54
N VAL A 62 15.89 10.61 -21.40
CA VAL A 62 15.71 10.03 -20.06
C VAL A 62 14.66 10.81 -19.30
N SER A 63 13.77 10.09 -18.67
CA SER A 63 12.76 10.68 -17.79
C SER A 63 12.92 10.20 -16.36
N THR A 64 12.71 11.10 -15.42
CA THR A 64 12.61 10.81 -13.98
C THR A 64 11.42 11.53 -13.41
N ARG A 65 10.84 10.97 -12.34
CA ARG A 65 9.69 11.57 -11.66
C ARG A 65 10.05 11.86 -10.22
N LYS A 66 9.43 12.90 -9.68
CA LYS A 66 9.41 13.21 -8.27
C LYS A 66 7.96 13.42 -7.84
N VAL A 67 7.56 12.73 -6.78
CA VAL A 67 6.22 12.80 -6.21
C VAL A 67 6.34 13.23 -4.75
N GLU A 68 5.73 14.33 -4.39
CA GLU A 68 5.76 14.88 -3.03
C GLU A 68 4.40 15.49 -2.64
N PRO A 69 3.91 15.18 -1.44
CA PRO A 69 4.38 14.17 -0.49
C PRO A 69 4.01 12.74 -0.90
N SER A 70 4.70 11.72 -0.36
CA SER A 70 4.41 10.30 -0.63
C SER A 70 3.29 9.72 0.24
N VAL A 71 2.92 10.40 1.32
CA VAL A 71 1.82 10.05 2.23
C VAL A 71 0.93 11.27 2.38
N ILE A 72 -0.35 11.09 2.11
CA ILE A 72 -1.38 12.15 2.15
C ILE A 72 -2.65 11.62 2.80
N SER A 73 -3.56 12.52 3.19
CA SER A 73 -4.92 12.19 3.59
C SER A 73 -5.87 12.21 2.38
N GLU A 74 -7.03 11.54 2.51
CA GLU A 74 -8.07 11.59 1.48
C GLU A 74 -8.43 13.03 1.09
N GLY A 75 -8.49 13.30 -0.22
CA GLY A 75 -8.84 14.60 -0.76
C GLY A 75 -7.72 15.63 -0.80
N GLU A 76 -6.54 15.32 -0.27
CA GLU A 76 -5.36 16.18 -0.40
C GLU A 76 -4.70 16.04 -1.77
N ASN A 77 -3.90 17.04 -2.12
CA ASN A 77 -3.22 17.11 -3.40
C ASN A 77 -1.77 16.63 -3.27
N VAL A 78 -1.31 15.93 -4.29
CA VAL A 78 0.08 15.50 -4.47
C VAL A 78 0.68 16.22 -5.66
N ASP A 79 1.84 16.82 -5.49
CA ASP A 79 2.58 17.46 -6.58
C ASP A 79 3.43 16.40 -7.32
N VAL A 80 3.22 16.29 -8.62
CA VAL A 80 3.97 15.39 -9.50
C VAL A 80 4.78 16.23 -10.48
N VAL A 81 6.09 16.01 -10.48
CA VAL A 81 7.02 16.68 -11.38
C VAL A 81 7.79 15.62 -12.17
N VAL A 82 7.59 15.64 -13.48
CA VAL A 82 8.31 14.78 -14.42
C VAL A 82 9.42 15.59 -15.09
N PHE A 83 10.64 15.11 -14.95
CA PHE A 83 11.83 15.67 -15.59
C PHE A 83 12.11 14.87 -16.85
N VAL A 84 12.19 15.54 -17.99
CA VAL A 84 12.54 14.93 -19.28
C VAL A 84 13.81 15.59 -19.77
N ARG A 85 14.88 14.82 -19.93
CA ARG A 85 16.20 15.31 -20.32
C ARG A 85 16.67 14.62 -21.61
N ASN A 86 17.12 15.45 -22.54
CA ASN A 86 17.90 15.00 -23.68
C ASN A 86 19.38 14.93 -23.27
N ARG A 87 19.98 13.73 -23.30
CA ARG A 87 21.42 13.54 -23.01
C ARG A 87 22.32 13.72 -24.23
N PHE A 88 21.72 13.90 -25.40
CA PHE A 88 22.45 14.05 -26.65
C PHE A 88 22.66 15.54 -26.97
N TRP A 89 23.73 15.86 -27.69
CA TRP A 89 24.05 17.22 -28.10
C TRP A 89 23.11 17.77 -29.19
N LEU A 90 22.47 16.86 -29.95
CA LEU A 90 21.53 17.23 -31.00
C LEU A 90 20.13 17.44 -30.47
N SER A 91 19.42 18.44 -30.98
CA SER A 91 18.05 18.72 -30.60
C SER A 91 17.08 17.62 -31.04
N VAL A 92 16.16 17.23 -30.17
CA VAL A 92 15.03 16.36 -30.49
C VAL A 92 13.87 17.23 -30.94
N PRO A 93 13.36 17.07 -32.18
CA PRO A 93 12.36 17.98 -32.74
C PRO A 93 11.02 17.97 -32.01
N TRP A 94 10.61 16.79 -31.53
CA TRP A 94 9.43 16.65 -30.72
C TRP A 94 9.50 15.40 -29.82
N VAL A 95 8.99 15.53 -28.61
CA VAL A 95 8.79 14.45 -27.66
C VAL A 95 7.41 14.63 -27.04
N TYR A 96 6.55 13.66 -27.24
CA TYR A 96 5.28 13.59 -26.51
C TYR A 96 5.51 12.83 -25.23
N VAL A 97 5.20 13.47 -24.12
CA VAL A 97 5.37 12.92 -22.76
C VAL A 97 3.97 12.75 -22.18
N GLU A 98 3.67 11.56 -21.71
CA GLU A 98 2.44 11.25 -21.00
C GLU A 98 2.76 10.45 -19.74
N ASP A 99 2.30 10.93 -18.62
CA ASP A 99 2.44 10.23 -17.34
C ASP A 99 1.15 9.47 -17.02
N PHE A 100 1.27 8.14 -16.83
CA PHE A 100 0.11 7.33 -16.51
C PHE A 100 -0.31 7.53 -15.06
N VAL A 101 -1.56 7.89 -14.89
CA VAL A 101 -2.20 8.16 -13.61
C VAL A 101 -3.10 6.97 -13.24
N PRO A 102 -3.10 6.52 -11.97
CA PRO A 102 -3.97 5.43 -11.54
C PRO A 102 -5.46 5.80 -11.68
N PRO A 103 -6.32 4.80 -11.97
CA PRO A 103 -7.75 5.02 -12.05
C PRO A 103 -8.29 5.54 -10.71
N GLY A 104 -9.23 6.49 -10.78
CA GLY A 104 -9.84 7.12 -9.60
C GLY A 104 -9.10 8.34 -9.05
N ALA A 105 -7.91 8.67 -9.55
CA ALA A 105 -7.25 9.93 -9.22
C ALA A 105 -7.75 11.07 -10.13
N GLU A 106 -8.01 12.23 -9.54
CA GLU A 106 -8.37 13.45 -10.25
C GLU A 106 -7.11 14.21 -10.65
N ILE A 107 -7.00 14.57 -11.94
CA ILE A 107 -5.85 15.30 -12.49
C ILE A 107 -6.14 16.79 -12.44
N ILE A 108 -5.28 17.55 -11.81
CA ILE A 108 -5.34 19.02 -11.80
C ILE A 108 -4.13 19.53 -12.59
N GLY A 109 -4.40 20.04 -13.80
CA GLY A 109 -3.38 20.41 -14.78
C GLY A 109 -3.30 19.42 -15.93
N GLU A 110 -2.13 19.35 -16.57
CA GLU A 110 -1.88 18.51 -17.73
C GLU A 110 -0.84 17.42 -17.38
N ASN A 111 -1.23 16.14 -17.45
CA ASN A 111 -0.33 14.99 -17.29
C ASN A 111 0.36 14.57 -18.58
N LYS A 112 0.13 15.30 -19.68
CA LYS A 112 0.68 15.05 -21.01
C LYS A 112 1.06 16.35 -21.69
N LYS A 113 2.18 16.33 -22.41
CA LYS A 113 2.69 17.52 -23.09
C LYS A 113 3.59 17.17 -24.27
N LEU A 114 3.49 17.96 -25.33
CA LEU A 114 4.43 17.92 -26.44
C LEU A 114 5.59 18.89 -26.15
N LEU A 115 6.81 18.40 -26.18
CA LEU A 115 8.02 19.12 -25.87
C LEU A 115 8.99 19.10 -27.06
N VAL A 116 9.72 20.18 -27.23
CA VAL A 116 10.92 20.25 -28.08
C VAL A 116 12.11 20.30 -27.13
N LEU A 117 13.10 19.42 -27.28
CA LEU A 117 14.27 19.36 -26.42
C LEU A 117 15.52 19.72 -27.22
N ARG A 118 16.21 20.81 -26.82
CA ARG A 118 17.53 21.13 -27.34
C ARG A 118 18.57 20.13 -26.86
N GLY A 119 19.75 20.16 -27.45
CA GLY A 119 20.88 19.35 -26.99
C GLY A 119 21.19 19.61 -25.51
N ASN A 120 21.28 18.55 -24.71
CA ASN A 120 21.53 18.58 -23.27
C ASN A 120 20.48 19.34 -22.42
N GLU A 121 19.33 19.72 -23.00
CA GLU A 121 18.24 20.43 -22.31
C GLU A 121 17.42 19.51 -21.43
N MET A 122 16.90 20.04 -20.32
CA MET A 122 15.93 19.40 -19.45
C MET A 122 14.66 20.27 -19.40
N LYS A 123 13.51 19.63 -19.57
CA LYS A 123 12.19 20.26 -19.43
C LYS A 123 11.36 19.54 -18.38
N LEU A 124 10.41 20.28 -17.82
CA LEU A 124 9.56 19.87 -16.73
C LEU A 124 8.11 19.76 -17.22
N LEU A 125 7.44 18.71 -16.77
CA LEU A 125 5.98 18.56 -16.79
C LEU A 125 5.52 18.47 -15.34
N SER A 126 4.72 19.43 -14.88
CA SER A 126 4.21 19.48 -13.51
C SER A 126 2.70 19.49 -13.52
N TYR A 127 2.11 18.69 -12.66
CA TYR A 127 0.66 18.58 -12.45
C TYR A 127 0.39 18.10 -11.02
N LYS A 128 -0.88 18.19 -10.58
CA LYS A 128 -1.29 17.71 -9.27
C LYS A 128 -2.26 16.55 -9.41
N LEU A 129 -2.18 15.62 -8.46
CA LEU A 129 -3.13 14.54 -8.32
C LEU A 129 -3.89 14.69 -7.02
N ARG A 130 -5.20 14.44 -7.08
CA ARG A 130 -6.06 14.37 -5.91
C ARG A 130 -6.70 13.01 -5.85
N PHE A 131 -6.64 12.39 -4.68
CA PHE A 131 -7.19 11.06 -4.46
C PHE A 131 -8.41 11.16 -3.54
N PRO A 132 -9.62 10.86 -4.05
CA PRO A 132 -10.84 10.93 -3.25
C PRO A 132 -11.04 9.75 -2.30
N ARG A 133 -10.29 8.66 -2.45
CA ARG A 133 -10.36 7.47 -1.61
C ARG A 133 -8.99 7.06 -1.10
N ARG A 134 -8.95 6.49 0.12
CA ARG A 134 -7.74 5.88 0.64
C ARG A 134 -7.19 4.79 -0.30
N GLY A 135 -5.93 4.49 -0.17
CA GLY A 135 -5.34 3.42 -0.96
C GLY A 135 -3.83 3.52 -1.09
N TYR A 136 -3.27 2.54 -1.78
CA TYR A 136 -1.88 2.51 -2.18
C TYR A 136 -1.79 2.58 -3.71
N TYR A 137 -1.55 3.78 -4.21
CA TYR A 137 -1.64 4.09 -5.63
C TYR A 137 -0.28 4.11 -6.30
N ARG A 138 -0.19 3.42 -7.43
CA ARG A 138 0.99 3.43 -8.29
C ARG A 138 0.82 4.51 -9.36
N ILE A 139 1.79 5.43 -9.43
CA ILE A 139 1.88 6.44 -10.48
C ILE A 139 2.91 5.97 -11.51
N GLY A 140 2.58 6.09 -12.80
CA GLY A 140 3.42 5.67 -13.92
C GLY A 140 3.07 4.32 -14.52
N PRO A 141 3.79 3.93 -15.59
CA PRO A 141 5.06 4.47 -16.11
C PRO A 141 4.92 5.81 -16.82
N ILE A 142 6.05 6.50 -17.07
CA ILE A 142 6.11 7.64 -17.96
C ILE A 142 6.23 7.10 -19.39
N MET A 143 5.29 7.45 -20.26
CA MET A 143 5.36 7.13 -21.68
C MET A 143 6.02 8.28 -22.43
N LEU A 144 7.00 7.96 -23.24
CA LEU A 144 7.70 8.88 -24.12
C LEU A 144 7.49 8.42 -25.56
N GLU A 145 6.96 9.29 -26.39
CA GLU A 145 6.83 9.06 -27.82
C GLU A 145 7.65 10.12 -28.55
N THR A 146 8.50 9.70 -29.46
CA THR A 146 9.24 10.58 -30.37
C THR A 146 9.26 9.96 -31.74
N GLY A 147 9.62 10.71 -32.75
CA GLY A 147 9.66 10.21 -34.12
C GLY A 147 10.54 11.04 -35.03
N ASP A 148 10.57 10.66 -36.29
CA ASP A 148 11.31 11.35 -37.33
C ASP A 148 10.68 12.71 -37.67
N PHE A 149 11.42 13.51 -38.43
CA PHE A 149 10.95 14.83 -38.89
C PHE A 149 9.68 14.77 -39.75
N PHE A 150 9.44 13.66 -40.41
CA PHE A 150 8.32 13.47 -41.33
C PHE A 150 7.11 12.80 -40.66
N GLY A 151 7.23 12.38 -39.39
CA GLY A 151 6.17 11.67 -38.68
C GLY A 151 5.86 10.25 -39.21
N LEU A 152 6.72 9.72 -40.05
CA LEU A 152 6.54 8.39 -40.67
C LEU A 152 6.88 7.24 -39.72
N GLN A 153 7.72 7.49 -38.73
CA GLN A 153 8.14 6.52 -37.73
C GLN A 153 7.99 7.09 -36.34
N LYS A 154 7.31 6.33 -35.50
CA LYS A 154 7.12 6.64 -34.09
C LYS A 154 7.81 5.57 -33.25
N HIS A 155 8.51 5.99 -32.24
CA HIS A 155 9.14 5.12 -31.26
C HIS A 155 8.64 5.45 -29.86
N PHE A 156 8.35 4.39 -29.11
CA PHE A 156 7.86 4.48 -27.74
C PHE A 156 8.96 4.06 -26.80
N GLY A 157 9.22 4.90 -25.80
CA GLY A 157 10.06 4.61 -24.66
C GLY A 157 9.23 4.66 -23.39
N SER A 158 9.53 3.82 -22.43
CA SER A 158 8.95 3.90 -21.09
C SER A 158 10.02 4.25 -20.08
N GLY A 159 9.78 5.29 -19.27
CA GLY A 159 10.62 5.55 -18.11
C GLY A 159 10.37 4.50 -17.02
N GLU A 160 11.44 3.96 -16.45
CA GLU A 160 11.35 2.90 -15.42
C GLU A 160 10.88 3.40 -14.04
N SER A 161 10.75 4.71 -13.84
CA SER A 161 10.39 5.27 -12.54
C SER A 161 8.90 4.99 -12.22
N GLN A 162 8.67 4.10 -11.26
CA GLN A 162 7.37 3.88 -10.65
C GLN A 162 7.42 4.44 -9.24
N GLU A 163 6.50 5.34 -8.93
CA GLU A 163 6.35 5.95 -7.62
C GLU A 163 5.02 5.52 -7.00
N TYR A 164 5.00 5.46 -5.68
CA TYR A 164 3.81 5.05 -4.95
C TYR A 164 3.39 6.16 -3.99
N VAL A 165 2.08 6.37 -3.91
CA VAL A 165 1.46 7.31 -2.96
C VAL A 165 0.55 6.51 -2.04
N THR A 166 0.72 6.71 -0.75
CA THR A 166 -0.15 6.16 0.28
C THR A 166 -1.16 7.22 0.68
N VAL A 167 -2.44 6.94 0.47
CA VAL A 167 -3.55 7.82 0.84
C VAL A 167 -4.18 7.26 2.12
N LEU A 168 -4.02 7.98 3.22
CA LEU A 168 -4.52 7.59 4.53
C LEU A 168 -6.06 7.65 4.58
N PRO A 169 -6.71 6.74 5.32
CA PRO A 169 -8.15 6.79 5.51
C PRO A 169 -8.57 8.04 6.27
N SER A 170 -9.78 8.51 6.00
CA SER A 170 -10.39 9.60 6.75
C SER A 170 -10.64 9.20 8.20
N VAL A 171 -10.44 10.14 9.12
CA VAL A 171 -10.69 9.98 10.54
C VAL A 171 -11.89 10.84 10.93
N VAL A 172 -12.96 10.21 11.37
CA VAL A 172 -14.17 10.89 11.82
C VAL A 172 -14.12 11.07 13.33
N TYR A 173 -14.40 12.29 13.80
CA TYR A 173 -14.45 12.57 15.23
C TYR A 173 -15.62 11.87 15.90
N ILE A 174 -15.33 10.94 16.81
CA ILE A 174 -16.32 10.21 17.61
C ILE A 174 -16.53 10.97 18.93
N LYS A 175 -17.74 11.52 19.15
CA LYS A 175 -18.05 12.37 20.31
C LYS A 175 -17.96 11.66 21.67
N SER A 176 -18.28 10.37 21.73
CA SER A 176 -18.14 9.59 22.95
C SER A 176 -18.03 8.10 22.62
N PHE A 177 -16.91 7.52 22.97
CA PHE A 177 -16.71 6.08 22.95
C PHE A 177 -16.00 5.68 24.23
N GLN A 178 -16.62 4.82 25.02
CA GLN A 178 -15.98 4.23 26.18
C GLN A 178 -15.63 2.77 25.86
N VAL A 179 -14.34 2.49 25.73
CA VAL A 179 -13.89 1.11 25.80
C VAL A 179 -14.23 0.62 27.21
N SER A 180 -14.97 -0.47 27.29
CA SER A 180 -15.23 -1.13 28.57
C SER A 180 -13.91 -1.66 29.12
N THR A 181 -13.12 -0.77 29.74
CA THR A 181 -11.96 -1.17 30.50
C THR A 181 -12.47 -1.57 31.87
N ARG A 182 -12.16 -2.77 32.34
CA ARG A 182 -12.28 -3.12 33.75
C ARG A 182 -11.27 -2.25 34.52
N ARG A 183 -11.62 -0.99 34.80
CA ARG A 183 -10.94 -0.26 35.87
C ARG A 183 -11.47 -0.85 37.18
N PRO A 184 -10.67 -1.57 37.94
CA PRO A 184 -11.08 -1.93 39.28
C PRO A 184 -11.17 -0.63 40.08
N HIS A 185 -12.40 -0.21 40.43
CA HIS A 185 -12.60 0.83 41.41
C HIS A 185 -12.31 0.22 42.80
N GLY A 186 -11.12 0.49 43.34
CA GLY A 186 -10.69 0.01 44.64
C GLY A 186 -9.46 -0.89 44.61
N PRO A 187 -8.83 -1.18 45.76
CA PRO A 187 -7.66 -2.05 45.83
C PRO A 187 -8.07 -3.50 45.55
N VAL A 188 -8.08 -3.91 44.26
CA VAL A 188 -8.33 -5.29 43.89
C VAL A 188 -7.00 -6.04 44.05
N ARG A 189 -7.00 -7.06 44.91
CA ARG A 189 -5.93 -8.07 44.98
C ARG A 189 -5.97 -8.87 43.66
N VAL A 190 -5.17 -8.45 42.68
CA VAL A 190 -4.96 -9.22 41.46
C VAL A 190 -4.08 -10.40 41.80
N SER A 191 -4.62 -11.62 41.77
CA SER A 191 -3.90 -12.84 42.14
C SER A 191 -2.90 -13.33 41.08
N ASN A 192 -2.86 -12.74 39.89
CA ASN A 192 -1.93 -13.12 38.85
C ASN A 192 -1.02 -11.94 38.47
N LYS A 193 0.21 -12.00 38.96
CA LYS A 193 1.32 -11.11 38.62
C LYS A 193 1.79 -11.43 37.20
N ILE A 194 1.38 -10.63 36.20
CA ILE A 194 1.80 -10.88 34.81
C ILE A 194 2.94 -9.96 34.38
N TYR A 195 2.98 -8.71 34.84
CA TYR A 195 4.11 -7.80 34.63
C TYR A 195 4.25 -6.84 35.81
N GLU A 196 5.46 -6.72 36.31
CA GLU A 196 5.82 -5.71 37.32
C GLU A 196 6.66 -4.62 36.61
N ASP A 197 6.31 -3.35 36.77
CA ASP A 197 7.13 -2.25 36.30
C ASP A 197 8.36 -2.11 37.19
N PRO A 198 9.57 -2.44 36.70
CA PRO A 198 10.78 -2.38 37.53
C PRO A 198 11.17 -0.97 37.95
N THR A 199 10.55 0.06 37.35
CA THR A 199 10.84 1.48 37.65
C THR A 199 9.96 2.07 38.75
N ARG A 200 8.83 1.43 39.08
CA ARG A 200 7.86 1.89 40.10
C ARG A 200 7.78 0.91 41.25
N ILE A 201 8.31 1.33 42.39
CA ILE A 201 8.27 0.54 43.62
C ILE A 201 6.98 0.90 44.36
N TYR A 202 6.06 -0.06 44.48
CA TYR A 202 4.79 0.09 45.24
C TYR A 202 5.01 -0.03 46.73
N GLY A 203 5.95 -0.91 47.16
CA GLY A 203 6.20 -1.18 48.56
C GLY A 203 7.39 -2.08 48.76
N ILE A 204 7.59 -2.41 50.04
CA ILE A 204 8.66 -3.33 50.52
C ILE A 204 7.99 -4.38 51.38
N ARG A 205 8.29 -5.67 51.16
CA ARG A 205 7.81 -6.79 51.96
C ARG A 205 8.98 -7.69 52.39
N ASP A 206 8.72 -8.53 53.39
CA ASP A 206 9.68 -9.53 53.77
C ASP A 206 9.98 -10.54 52.65
N TYR A 207 11.23 -10.99 52.59
CA TYR A 207 11.67 -11.97 51.62
C TYR A 207 11.04 -13.34 51.89
N VAL A 208 10.55 -13.99 50.87
CA VAL A 208 10.05 -15.36 50.90
C VAL A 208 10.96 -16.25 50.04
N PRO A 209 11.32 -17.47 50.50
CA PRO A 209 12.12 -18.38 49.69
C PRO A 209 11.51 -18.58 48.29
N GLY A 210 12.30 -18.29 47.24
CA GLY A 210 11.85 -18.27 45.84
C GLY A 210 11.81 -16.89 45.21
N ASP A 211 11.92 -15.81 45.98
CA ASP A 211 11.98 -14.46 45.42
C ASP A 211 13.32 -14.21 44.70
N PRO A 212 13.31 -13.49 43.55
CA PRO A 212 14.53 -13.20 42.81
C PRO A 212 15.50 -12.33 43.62
N ILE A 213 16.77 -12.69 43.70
CA ILE A 213 17.80 -11.93 44.43
C ILE A 213 17.92 -10.48 43.92
N LYS A 214 17.62 -10.24 42.64
CA LYS A 214 17.63 -8.90 42.03
C LYS A 214 16.56 -7.96 42.61
N SER A 215 15.52 -8.50 43.21
CA SER A 215 14.42 -7.73 43.81
C SER A 215 14.71 -7.32 45.26
N ILE A 216 15.82 -7.76 45.87
CA ILE A 216 16.16 -7.41 47.26
C ILE A 216 16.48 -5.92 47.35
N HIS A 217 15.84 -5.26 48.34
CA HIS A 217 16.11 -3.87 48.68
C HIS A 217 17.16 -3.78 49.78
N TRP A 218 18.44 -3.87 49.44
CA TRP A 218 19.56 -3.93 50.36
C TRP A 218 19.58 -2.85 51.44
N LYS A 219 19.19 -1.60 51.07
CA LYS A 219 19.15 -0.49 52.03
C LYS A 219 18.05 -0.66 53.08
N ALA A 220 16.89 -1.19 52.71
CA ALA A 220 15.83 -1.49 53.66
C ALA A 220 16.14 -2.70 54.51
N SER A 221 16.72 -3.75 53.92
CA SER A 221 17.17 -4.97 54.62
C SER A 221 18.18 -4.65 55.70
N ALA A 222 19.15 -3.78 55.42
CA ALA A 222 20.15 -3.35 56.40
C ALA A 222 19.56 -2.53 57.57
N LYS A 223 18.43 -1.82 57.33
CA LYS A 223 17.77 -1.02 58.38
C LYS A 223 16.83 -1.85 59.26
N VAL A 224 16.22 -2.89 58.73
CA VAL A 224 15.24 -3.73 59.44
C VAL A 224 15.88 -4.97 60.04
N GLY A 225 17.06 -5.38 59.53
CA GLY A 225 17.76 -6.59 60.02
C GLY A 225 17.24 -7.90 59.42
N SER A 226 16.26 -7.83 58.50
CA SER A 226 15.72 -8.96 57.74
C SER A 226 15.71 -8.66 56.25
N LEU A 227 15.81 -9.68 55.38
CA LEU A 227 15.80 -9.48 53.93
C LEU A 227 14.46 -8.92 53.48
N GLN A 228 14.52 -7.78 52.81
CA GLN A 228 13.36 -7.05 52.27
C GLN A 228 13.39 -7.08 50.76
N VAL A 229 12.23 -7.34 50.12
CA VAL A 229 12.05 -7.40 48.68
C VAL A 229 11.21 -6.22 48.20
N LYS A 230 11.65 -5.59 47.13
CA LYS A 230 10.85 -4.55 46.45
C LYS A 230 9.62 -5.19 45.82
N THR A 231 8.47 -4.66 46.11
CA THR A 231 7.24 -5.01 45.40
C THR A 231 6.96 -3.89 44.38
N ASN A 232 7.05 -4.23 43.11
CA ASN A 232 6.82 -3.28 42.04
C ASN A 232 5.30 -3.10 41.81
N GLU A 233 4.93 -1.93 41.29
CA GLU A 233 3.56 -1.67 40.92
C GLU A 233 3.16 -2.60 39.76
N PRO A 234 2.01 -3.31 39.84
CA PRO A 234 1.55 -4.10 38.72
C PRO A 234 1.27 -3.16 37.56
N ALA A 235 2.05 -3.27 36.49
CA ALA A 235 1.82 -2.53 35.27
C ALA A 235 0.66 -3.19 34.51
N THR A 236 -0.53 -2.67 34.64
CA THR A 236 -1.62 -2.96 33.72
C THR A 236 -1.36 -2.22 32.42
N VAL A 237 -1.07 -2.92 31.35
CA VAL A 237 -1.06 -2.34 30.02
C VAL A 237 -2.52 -2.05 29.63
N LEU A 238 -3.00 -0.91 30.10
CA LEU A 238 -4.31 -0.38 29.70
C LEU A 238 -4.17 0.04 28.24
N GLY A 239 -4.78 -0.69 27.35
CA GLY A 239 -4.75 -0.40 25.92
C GLY A 239 -5.82 -1.20 25.20
N ALA A 240 -6.00 -0.94 23.93
CA ALA A 240 -6.92 -1.69 23.10
C ALA A 240 -6.23 -2.24 21.85
N THR A 241 -6.52 -3.50 21.52
CA THR A 241 -6.17 -4.11 20.25
C THR A 241 -7.41 -4.13 19.37
N LEU A 242 -7.36 -3.38 18.27
CA LEU A 242 -8.42 -3.41 17.26
C LEU A 242 -8.20 -4.60 16.36
N ILE A 243 -9.27 -5.38 16.12
CA ILE A 243 -9.24 -6.53 15.24
C ILE A 243 -10.29 -6.25 14.16
N LEU A 244 -9.80 -6.00 12.95
CA LEU A 244 -10.61 -5.63 11.80
C LEU A 244 -10.77 -6.83 10.87
N ASP A 245 -12.02 -7.15 10.57
CA ASP A 245 -12.37 -8.15 9.58
C ASP A 245 -12.48 -7.53 8.20
N LEU A 246 -11.69 -8.04 7.26
CA LEU A 246 -11.71 -7.69 5.83
C LEU A 246 -11.81 -8.96 4.95
N PHE A 247 -12.43 -10.03 5.48
CA PHE A 247 -12.73 -11.21 4.68
C PHE A 247 -13.82 -10.89 3.66
N GLU A 248 -13.50 -11.04 2.39
CA GLU A 248 -14.35 -10.57 1.30
C GLU A 248 -15.75 -11.18 1.30
N ASP A 249 -15.86 -12.47 1.67
CA ASP A 249 -17.12 -13.21 1.62
C ASP A 249 -18.05 -12.92 2.83
N ASP A 250 -17.54 -12.23 3.87
CA ASP A 250 -18.35 -11.75 4.99
C ASP A 250 -19.12 -10.46 4.67
N TYR A 251 -18.80 -9.83 3.53
CA TYR A 251 -19.48 -8.63 3.05
C TYR A 251 -20.45 -8.91 1.93
N TYR A 252 -21.66 -8.33 1.99
CA TYR A 252 -22.66 -8.49 0.91
C TYR A 252 -22.15 -7.87 -0.39
N PRO A 253 -22.24 -8.57 -1.53
CA PRO A 253 -21.65 -8.13 -2.80
C PRO A 253 -22.09 -6.75 -3.27
N GLN A 254 -23.38 -6.37 -3.03
CA GLN A 254 -23.96 -5.10 -3.50
C GLN A 254 -23.42 -3.87 -2.75
N THR A 255 -23.02 -4.02 -1.50
CA THR A 255 -22.56 -2.92 -0.63
C THR A 255 -21.16 -3.14 -0.09
N ARG A 256 -20.43 -4.10 -0.67
CA ARG A 256 -19.13 -4.55 -0.20
C ARG A 256 -18.12 -3.41 -0.05
N GLU A 257 -17.89 -2.66 -1.13
CA GLU A 257 -16.90 -1.58 -1.11
C GLU A 257 -17.22 -0.52 -0.05
N GLU A 258 -18.47 -0.06 0.02
CA GLU A 258 -18.88 0.96 0.97
C GLU A 258 -18.75 0.49 2.42
N ARG A 259 -19.09 -0.76 2.70
CA ARG A 259 -19.00 -1.34 4.05
C ARG A 259 -17.56 -1.60 4.48
N ILE A 260 -16.70 -2.02 3.56
CA ILE A 260 -15.26 -2.17 3.81
C ILE A 260 -14.65 -0.80 4.14
N GLU A 261 -14.96 0.24 3.35
CA GLU A 261 -14.48 1.60 3.62
C GLU A 261 -15.00 2.12 4.97
N LEU A 262 -16.26 1.84 5.30
CA LEU A 262 -16.83 2.21 6.60
C LEU A 262 -16.13 1.48 7.76
N ALA A 263 -15.83 0.18 7.61
CA ALA A 263 -15.12 -0.61 8.60
C ALA A 263 -13.71 -0.05 8.87
N ILE A 264 -13.01 0.30 7.81
CA ILE A 264 -11.66 0.87 7.88
C ILE A 264 -11.69 2.28 8.48
N THR A 265 -12.62 3.14 8.05
CA THR A 265 -12.82 4.49 8.62
C THR A 265 -13.19 4.41 10.11
N THR A 266 -14.04 3.47 10.49
CA THR A 266 -14.40 3.21 11.89
C THR A 266 -13.18 2.79 12.70
N THR A 267 -12.39 1.85 12.19
CA THR A 267 -11.16 1.37 12.84
C THR A 267 -10.12 2.49 12.98
N ALA A 268 -9.92 3.29 11.93
CA ALA A 268 -9.04 4.45 11.95
C ALA A 268 -9.48 5.47 13.00
N SER A 269 -10.79 5.77 13.05
CA SER A 269 -11.37 6.76 13.99
C SER A 269 -11.25 6.30 15.45
N ILE A 270 -11.51 5.03 15.73
CA ILE A 270 -11.34 4.45 17.07
C ILE A 270 -9.86 4.43 17.47
N SER A 271 -8.97 4.06 16.55
CA SER A 271 -7.52 4.07 16.79
C SER A 271 -7.03 5.47 17.15
N TYR A 272 -7.51 6.48 16.43
CA TYR A 272 -7.14 7.88 16.66
C TYR A 272 -7.69 8.40 18.00
N LEU A 273 -8.93 8.05 18.34
CA LEU A 273 -9.53 8.41 19.63
C LEU A 273 -8.75 7.82 20.82
N LEU A 274 -8.38 6.53 20.74
CA LEU A 274 -7.59 5.86 21.78
C LEU A 274 -6.19 6.50 21.90
N TYR A 275 -5.58 6.84 20.77
CA TYR A 275 -4.31 7.55 20.76
C TYR A 275 -4.40 8.90 21.45
N LEU A 276 -5.44 9.71 21.16
CA LEU A 276 -5.68 11.00 21.82
C LEU A 276 -5.94 10.86 23.33
N SER A 277 -6.59 9.76 23.73
CA SER A 277 -6.80 9.42 25.14
C SER A 277 -5.52 8.95 25.85
N GLY A 278 -4.40 8.82 25.10
CA GLY A 278 -3.12 8.38 25.64
C GLY A 278 -3.04 6.88 25.91
N GLU A 279 -3.99 6.10 25.40
CA GLU A 279 -4.01 4.64 25.55
C GLU A 279 -3.13 3.94 24.51
N PRO A 280 -2.47 2.84 24.86
CA PRO A 280 -1.78 1.98 23.89
C PRO A 280 -2.76 1.40 22.88
N VAL A 281 -2.41 1.45 21.59
CA VAL A 281 -3.26 0.95 20.51
C VAL A 281 -2.49 -0.05 19.65
N GLY A 282 -3.17 -1.13 19.27
CA GLY A 282 -2.70 -2.11 18.30
C GLY A 282 -3.74 -2.38 17.22
N LEU A 283 -3.31 -2.94 16.11
CA LEU A 283 -4.17 -3.33 15.00
C LEU A 283 -3.83 -4.75 14.54
N VAL A 284 -4.86 -5.54 14.31
CA VAL A 284 -4.76 -6.85 13.64
C VAL A 284 -5.85 -6.92 12.58
N THR A 285 -5.53 -7.41 11.39
CA THR A 285 -6.53 -7.63 10.34
C THR A 285 -6.12 -8.79 9.43
N ASN A 286 -7.11 -9.48 8.86
CA ASN A 286 -6.97 -10.51 7.84
C ASN A 286 -6.83 -9.92 6.41
N ALA A 287 -6.59 -8.62 6.33
CA ALA A 287 -6.36 -7.92 5.06
C ALA A 287 -5.06 -8.35 4.39
N GLN A 288 -5.03 -8.21 3.07
CA GLN A 288 -3.81 -8.29 2.27
C GLN A 288 -3.14 -6.92 2.18
N ASP A 289 -1.80 -6.87 2.26
CA ASP A 289 -1.06 -5.61 2.07
C ASP A 289 -0.88 -5.31 0.58
N ALA A 290 -1.49 -4.22 0.11
CA ALA A 290 -1.37 -3.73 -1.27
C ALA A 290 0.10 -3.45 -1.66
N GLY A 291 0.95 -3.05 -0.70
CA GLY A 291 2.37 -2.80 -0.93
C GLY A 291 3.15 -4.08 -1.22
N GLU A 292 2.86 -5.16 -0.52
CA GLU A 292 3.47 -6.47 -0.78
C GLU A 292 2.95 -7.06 -2.09
N SER A 293 1.65 -6.97 -2.34
CA SER A 293 1.03 -7.36 -3.61
C SER A 293 1.64 -6.62 -4.81
N ALA A 294 1.92 -5.32 -4.66
CA ALA A 294 2.57 -4.53 -5.70
C ALA A 294 4.02 -4.94 -5.93
N LYS A 295 4.79 -5.26 -4.88
CA LYS A 295 6.17 -5.79 -4.99
C LYS A 295 6.18 -7.13 -5.72
N PHE A 296 5.31 -8.06 -5.31
CA PHE A 296 5.18 -9.37 -5.94
C PHE A 296 4.79 -9.26 -7.42
N ARG A 297 3.85 -8.37 -7.76
CA ARG A 297 3.46 -8.10 -9.15
C ARG A 297 4.63 -7.55 -9.96
N ARG A 298 5.43 -6.64 -9.40
CA ARG A 298 6.62 -6.07 -10.03
C ARG A 298 7.71 -7.12 -10.27
N GLU A 299 7.94 -8.00 -9.31
CA GLU A 299 8.89 -9.09 -9.44
C GLU A 299 8.43 -10.08 -10.51
N ARG A 300 7.14 -10.38 -10.56
CA ARG A 300 6.52 -11.21 -11.60
C ARG A 300 6.60 -10.56 -12.98
N GLU A 301 6.36 -9.25 -13.13
CA GLU A 301 6.53 -8.51 -14.38
C GLU A 301 7.99 -8.57 -14.88
N LYS A 302 8.97 -8.46 -13.98
CA LYS A 302 10.40 -8.61 -14.28
C LYS A 302 10.77 -10.06 -14.64
N ALA A 303 10.12 -11.03 -14.00
CA ALA A 303 10.33 -12.45 -14.25
C ALA A 303 9.77 -12.91 -15.60
N PHE A 304 8.65 -12.34 -16.05
CA PHE A 304 8.15 -12.58 -17.42
C PHE A 304 9.14 -12.18 -18.52
N ALA A 305 10.12 -11.33 -18.20
CA ALA A 305 11.23 -11.01 -19.11
C ALA A 305 12.36 -12.07 -19.12
N ARG A 306 12.30 -13.08 -18.20
CA ARG A 306 13.27 -14.18 -18.12
C ARG A 306 12.53 -15.49 -17.78
N GLU A 307 12.42 -16.38 -18.72
CA GLU A 307 11.70 -17.67 -18.60
C GLU A 307 12.16 -18.55 -17.40
N GLU A 308 13.43 -18.49 -17.02
CA GLU A 308 14.01 -19.27 -15.92
C GLU A 308 13.50 -18.89 -14.51
N LEU A 309 13.04 -17.64 -14.32
CA LEU A 309 12.48 -17.19 -13.05
C LEU A 309 11.00 -17.56 -12.90
N LEU A 310 10.32 -17.85 -14.00
CA LEU A 310 8.90 -18.18 -14.02
C LEU A 310 8.64 -19.54 -13.35
N GLU A 311 9.47 -20.55 -13.63
CA GLU A 311 9.37 -21.87 -12.99
C GLU A 311 9.62 -21.79 -11.48
N LYS A 312 10.57 -20.97 -11.06
CA LYS A 312 10.90 -20.77 -9.65
C LYS A 312 9.78 -20.04 -8.88
N LEU A 313 9.21 -19.00 -9.48
CA LEU A 313 8.10 -18.24 -8.89
C LEU A 313 6.76 -19.01 -8.90
N LEU A 314 6.54 -19.89 -9.88
CA LEU A 314 5.37 -20.76 -9.91
C LEU A 314 5.49 -21.92 -8.92
N SER A 315 6.70 -22.38 -8.62
CA SER A 315 6.95 -23.39 -7.58
C SER A 315 6.96 -22.81 -6.16
N GLU A 316 7.30 -21.52 -6.01
CA GLU A 316 7.30 -20.77 -4.74
C GLU A 316 6.00 -19.99 -4.52
N ALA A 317 5.07 -20.00 -5.46
CA ALA A 317 3.74 -19.41 -5.32
C ALA A 317 2.85 -20.28 -4.40
N HIS A 318 3.37 -20.59 -3.22
CA HIS A 318 2.53 -21.06 -2.13
C HIS A 318 1.71 -19.87 -1.60
N PRO A 319 0.41 -20.03 -1.45
CA PRO A 319 -0.46 -19.02 -0.83
C PRO A 319 -0.17 -18.81 0.67
N GLU A 320 0.95 -19.31 1.17
CA GLU A 320 1.36 -19.27 2.58
C GLU A 320 1.87 -17.91 3.07
N PHE A 321 1.94 -16.90 2.20
CA PHE A 321 2.34 -15.53 2.61
C PHE A 321 1.21 -14.67 3.17
N ILE A 322 0.18 -15.31 3.71
CA ILE A 322 -0.87 -14.56 4.39
C ILE A 322 -0.59 -14.59 5.88
N CYS A 323 0.40 -13.83 6.25
CA CYS A 323 0.47 -13.38 7.62
C CYS A 323 -0.57 -12.28 7.79
N PRO A 324 -1.44 -12.35 8.80
CA PRO A 324 -2.33 -11.23 9.11
C PRO A 324 -1.49 -9.97 9.35
N LEU A 325 -1.98 -8.81 8.92
CA LEU A 325 -1.32 -7.55 9.23
C LEU A 325 -1.44 -7.28 10.72
N ILE A 326 -0.30 -7.25 11.40
CA ILE A 326 -0.23 -7.08 12.85
C ILE A 326 0.60 -5.85 13.20
N VAL A 327 -0.03 -4.88 13.87
CA VAL A 327 0.64 -3.76 14.51
C VAL A 327 0.52 -3.98 16.02
N PRO A 328 1.63 -4.32 16.71
CA PRO A 328 1.58 -4.63 18.15
C PRO A 328 1.05 -3.45 18.96
N THR A 329 0.30 -3.74 20.04
CA THR A 329 -0.26 -2.74 20.93
C THR A 329 0.85 -2.01 21.68
N ARG A 330 1.03 -0.74 21.39
CA ARG A 330 2.08 0.12 21.97
C ARG A 330 1.60 1.55 22.13
N ARG A 331 2.27 2.30 23.00
CA ARG A 331 2.09 3.75 23.12
C ARG A 331 3.30 4.44 22.54
N SER A 332 3.15 5.02 21.34
CA SER A 332 4.21 5.77 20.66
C SER A 332 3.60 6.82 19.75
N PRO A 333 4.21 8.01 19.57
CA PRO A 333 3.75 9.00 18.59
C PRO A 333 3.66 8.44 17.16
N ALA A 334 4.59 7.57 16.78
CA ALA A 334 4.61 6.93 15.46
C ALA A 334 3.57 5.80 15.31
N GLN A 335 2.91 5.39 16.40
CA GLN A 335 2.01 4.24 16.40
C GLN A 335 0.77 4.49 15.55
N ILE A 336 0.14 5.66 15.74
CA ILE A 336 -1.06 6.00 14.99
C ILE A 336 -0.79 6.14 13.49
N GLN A 337 0.34 6.76 13.11
CA GLN A 337 0.72 6.86 11.72
C GLN A 337 0.90 5.47 11.11
N LYS A 338 1.58 4.56 11.81
CA LYS A 338 1.78 3.18 11.37
C LYS A 338 0.46 2.43 11.20
N ILE A 339 -0.50 2.62 12.10
CA ILE A 339 -1.84 2.03 11.99
C ILE A 339 -2.57 2.59 10.75
N LEU A 340 -2.57 3.91 10.56
CA LEU A 340 -3.23 4.55 9.41
C LEU A 340 -2.59 4.14 8.07
N GLU A 341 -1.26 4.03 8.00
CA GLU A 341 -0.57 3.55 6.81
C GLU A 341 -0.89 2.08 6.48
N ASN A 342 -1.00 1.21 7.50
CA ASN A 342 -1.43 -0.17 7.29
C ASN A 342 -2.89 -0.24 6.84
N LEU A 343 -3.79 0.56 7.44
CA LEU A 343 -5.18 0.66 7.01
C LEU A 343 -5.31 1.23 5.59
N ALA A 344 -4.45 2.15 5.20
CA ALA A 344 -4.39 2.67 3.83
C ALA A 344 -4.07 1.59 2.79
N ARG A 345 -3.18 0.65 3.14
CA ARG A 345 -2.75 -0.46 2.28
C ARG A 345 -3.61 -1.71 2.40
N ALA A 346 -4.50 -1.77 3.39
CA ALA A 346 -5.33 -2.94 3.65
C ALA A 346 -6.35 -3.15 2.51
N GLU A 347 -6.20 -4.26 1.78
CA GLU A 347 -7.14 -4.73 0.77
C GLU A 347 -7.91 -5.96 1.29
N PRO A 348 -9.19 -6.13 0.92
CA PRO A 348 -9.94 -7.32 1.30
C PRO A 348 -9.29 -8.59 0.75
N SER A 349 -9.43 -9.70 1.50
CA SER A 349 -8.81 -10.97 1.19
C SER A 349 -9.83 -12.12 1.31
N LYS A 350 -9.63 -13.19 0.54
CA LYS A 350 -10.43 -14.45 0.65
C LYS A 350 -9.69 -15.56 1.35
N LEU A 351 -8.58 -15.29 1.97
CA LEU A 351 -7.61 -16.31 2.32
C LEU A 351 -7.69 -16.75 3.78
N LEU A 352 -8.03 -15.83 4.67
CA LEU A 352 -8.12 -16.10 6.11
C LEU A 352 -9.46 -15.57 6.63
N ASP A 353 -10.36 -16.45 7.04
CA ASP A 353 -11.61 -16.04 7.66
C ASP A 353 -11.38 -15.43 9.05
N PHE A 354 -12.37 -14.71 9.55
CA PHE A 354 -12.22 -13.97 10.80
C PHE A 354 -12.13 -14.90 12.03
N ALA A 355 -12.77 -16.06 12.01
CA ALA A 355 -12.70 -17.03 13.11
C ALA A 355 -11.29 -17.64 13.18
N GLN A 356 -10.70 -18.00 12.05
CA GLN A 356 -9.32 -18.48 11.94
C GLN A 356 -8.33 -17.40 12.39
N LEU A 357 -8.52 -16.13 11.97
CA LEU A 357 -7.71 -15.01 12.44
C LEU A 357 -7.71 -14.92 13.96
N LEU A 358 -8.90 -14.91 14.59
CA LEU A 358 -9.03 -14.84 16.03
C LEU A 358 -8.35 -16.01 16.76
N GLN A 359 -8.49 -17.22 16.23
CA GLN A 359 -7.81 -18.40 16.77
C GLN A 359 -6.29 -18.26 16.69
N TYR A 360 -5.78 -17.82 15.53
CA TYR A 360 -4.35 -17.65 15.29
C TYR A 360 -3.72 -16.61 16.21
N ILE A 361 -4.37 -15.46 16.39
CA ILE A 361 -3.81 -14.36 17.19
C ILE A 361 -4.03 -14.53 18.69
N SER A 362 -4.98 -15.36 19.12
CA SER A 362 -5.37 -15.56 20.54
C SER A 362 -4.17 -15.74 21.49
N PRO A 363 -3.14 -16.56 21.17
CA PRO A 363 -1.98 -16.74 22.04
C PRO A 363 -1.08 -15.51 22.14
N TYR A 364 -1.13 -14.61 21.16
CA TYR A 364 -0.25 -13.45 21.04
C TYR A 364 -0.91 -12.15 21.54
N LEU A 365 -2.20 -12.21 21.88
CA LEU A 365 -2.92 -11.03 22.36
C LEU A 365 -2.45 -10.66 23.78
N PRO A 366 -2.22 -9.36 24.06
CA PRO A 366 -1.90 -8.91 25.41
C PRO A 366 -3.12 -9.15 26.32
N ARG A 367 -2.95 -9.92 27.39
CA ARG A 367 -4.04 -10.33 28.30
C ARG A 367 -4.72 -9.16 29.03
N ASP A 368 -4.02 -8.04 29.17
CA ASP A 368 -4.50 -6.86 29.88
C ASP A 368 -5.09 -5.78 28.94
N SER A 369 -5.16 -6.05 27.62
CA SER A 369 -5.74 -5.13 26.65
C SER A 369 -7.21 -5.48 26.38
N ALA A 370 -8.04 -4.45 26.17
CA ALA A 370 -9.37 -4.63 25.64
C ALA A 370 -9.28 -5.01 24.15
N LEU A 371 -10.16 -5.89 23.70
CA LEU A 371 -10.29 -6.24 22.29
C LEU A 371 -11.46 -5.50 21.68
N VAL A 372 -11.21 -4.79 20.58
CA VAL A 372 -12.23 -4.07 19.83
C VAL A 372 -12.35 -4.75 18.46
N LEU A 373 -13.43 -5.50 18.27
CA LEU A 373 -13.71 -6.21 17.04
C LEU A 373 -14.54 -5.32 16.11
N VAL A 374 -14.11 -5.14 14.88
CA VAL A 374 -14.86 -4.42 13.84
C VAL A 374 -15.18 -5.42 12.75
N VAL A 375 -16.45 -5.82 12.66
CA VAL A 375 -16.91 -6.94 11.83
C VAL A 375 -18.20 -6.62 11.09
N PRO A 376 -18.41 -7.12 9.85
CA PRO A 376 -19.67 -6.95 9.13
C PRO A 376 -20.77 -7.87 9.65
N GLN A 377 -20.40 -9.04 10.15
CA GLN A 377 -21.33 -10.05 10.69
C GLN A 377 -20.67 -10.91 11.77
N ILE A 378 -21.50 -11.57 12.58
CA ILE A 378 -21.07 -12.55 13.56
C ILE A 378 -21.63 -13.91 13.14
N THR A 379 -20.76 -14.79 12.71
CA THR A 379 -21.10 -16.20 12.43
C THR A 379 -21.10 -17.02 13.73
N GLU A 380 -21.65 -18.22 13.72
CA GLU A 380 -21.63 -19.11 14.89
C GLU A 380 -20.20 -19.48 15.31
N GLU A 381 -19.30 -19.64 14.33
CA GLU A 381 -17.89 -19.92 14.58
C GLU A 381 -17.20 -18.74 15.29
N VAL A 382 -17.41 -17.53 14.79
CA VAL A 382 -16.89 -16.30 15.41
C VAL A 382 -17.43 -16.13 16.83
N ALA A 383 -18.75 -16.38 17.06
CA ALA A 383 -19.35 -16.30 18.37
C ALA A 383 -18.70 -17.28 19.36
N THR A 384 -18.44 -18.51 18.94
CA THR A 384 -17.78 -19.54 19.76
C THR A 384 -16.35 -19.11 20.16
N VAL A 385 -15.59 -18.50 19.24
CA VAL A 385 -14.24 -18.01 19.55
C VAL A 385 -14.30 -16.80 20.50
N ILE A 386 -15.26 -15.89 20.32
CA ILE A 386 -15.48 -14.75 21.21
C ILE A 386 -15.79 -15.23 22.64
N GLU A 387 -16.62 -16.27 22.81
CA GLU A 387 -16.92 -16.85 24.13
C GLU A 387 -15.66 -17.43 24.78
N LYS A 388 -14.83 -18.16 24.04
CA LYS A 388 -13.53 -18.65 24.54
C LYS A 388 -12.61 -17.51 24.98
N LEU A 389 -12.54 -16.42 24.22
CA LEU A 389 -11.75 -15.25 24.58
C LEU A 389 -12.31 -14.55 25.83
N LYS A 390 -13.62 -14.42 25.96
CA LYS A 390 -14.26 -13.93 27.20
C LYS A 390 -13.95 -14.83 28.40
N PHE A 391 -14.03 -16.15 28.23
CA PHE A 391 -13.68 -17.09 29.28
C PHE A 391 -12.21 -16.96 29.70
N ASN A 392 -11.31 -16.67 28.77
CA ASN A 392 -9.90 -16.37 29.03
C ASN A 392 -9.66 -15.00 29.70
N GLY A 393 -10.71 -14.22 29.98
CA GLY A 393 -10.67 -12.98 30.73
C GLY A 393 -10.53 -11.71 29.88
N PHE A 394 -10.59 -11.81 28.54
CA PHE A 394 -10.55 -10.65 27.67
C PHE A 394 -11.85 -9.83 27.77
N VAL A 395 -11.71 -8.51 27.77
CA VAL A 395 -12.84 -7.57 27.62
C VAL A 395 -13.03 -7.30 26.15
N ILE A 396 -14.18 -7.64 25.61
CA ILE A 396 -14.45 -7.56 24.17
C ILE A 396 -15.59 -6.58 23.90
N THR A 397 -15.32 -5.63 23.00
CA THR A 397 -16.31 -4.73 22.41
C THR A 397 -16.44 -5.02 20.93
N VAL A 398 -17.66 -5.17 20.42
CA VAL A 398 -17.91 -5.50 19.02
C VAL A 398 -18.63 -4.35 18.33
N PHE A 399 -18.07 -3.92 17.20
CA PHE A 399 -18.68 -2.98 16.27
C PHE A 399 -19.20 -3.72 15.06
N LEU A 400 -20.50 -3.70 14.85
CA LEU A 400 -21.14 -4.30 13.69
C LEU A 400 -21.33 -3.24 12.60
N ILE A 401 -20.75 -3.49 11.44
CA ILE A 401 -20.88 -2.64 10.26
C ILE A 401 -22.14 -3.06 9.48
N LYS A 402 -23.32 -2.65 10.01
CA LYS A 402 -24.62 -3.02 9.46
C LYS A 402 -25.60 -1.86 9.44
N ASP A 403 -26.64 -1.97 8.61
CA ASP A 403 -27.79 -1.08 8.65
C ASP A 403 -28.62 -1.33 9.90
N GLU A 404 -29.33 -0.32 10.39
CA GLU A 404 -30.08 -0.34 11.63
C GLU A 404 -31.09 -1.50 11.74
N LYS A 405 -31.72 -1.86 10.63
CA LYS A 405 -32.69 -3.00 10.58
C LYS A 405 -32.05 -4.37 10.78
N GLU A 406 -30.80 -4.54 10.36
CA GLU A 406 -30.05 -5.79 10.53
C GLU A 406 -29.38 -5.84 11.93
N TYR A 407 -29.07 -4.69 12.52
CA TYR A 407 -28.53 -4.57 13.86
C TYR A 407 -29.45 -5.22 14.91
N GLN A 408 -30.76 -4.98 14.84
CA GLN A 408 -31.73 -5.56 15.78
C GLN A 408 -31.74 -7.08 15.73
N LYS A 409 -31.60 -7.71 14.55
CA LYS A 409 -31.49 -9.16 14.40
C LYS A 409 -30.19 -9.73 14.99
N ALA A 410 -29.08 -8.98 14.87
CA ALA A 410 -27.77 -9.39 15.41
C ALA A 410 -27.73 -9.28 16.94
N VAL A 411 -28.34 -8.23 17.53
CA VAL A 411 -28.47 -8.07 18.99
C VAL A 411 -29.26 -9.24 19.61
N ILE A 412 -30.33 -9.69 18.94
CA ILE A 412 -31.14 -10.84 19.39
C ILE A 412 -30.30 -12.12 19.36
N ARG A 413 -29.40 -12.31 18.36
CA ARG A 413 -28.47 -13.45 18.32
C ARG A 413 -27.47 -13.40 19.47
N ILE A 414 -26.81 -12.29 19.72
CA ILE A 414 -25.85 -12.13 20.84
C ILE A 414 -26.54 -12.39 22.18
N ALA A 415 -27.78 -11.92 22.38
CA ALA A 415 -28.54 -12.14 23.60
C ALA A 415 -28.95 -13.61 23.80
N LYS A 416 -29.02 -14.43 22.76
CA LYS A 416 -29.29 -15.89 22.88
C LYS A 416 -28.05 -16.68 23.31
N PHE A 417 -26.84 -16.12 23.17
CA PHE A 417 -25.57 -16.76 23.54
C PHE A 417 -24.98 -16.18 24.85
N SER A 418 -25.61 -15.22 25.49
CA SER A 418 -25.28 -14.68 26.82
C SER A 418 -26.20 -15.28 27.90
#